data_c2450f26de40a306363cbcd021b153e6
#
_entry.id   c2450f26de40a306363cbcd021b153e6
#
_cell.length_a   1.000
_cell.length_b   1.000
_cell.length_c   1.000
_cell.angle_alpha   90.00
_cell.angle_beta   90.00
_cell.angle_gamma   90.00
#
_symmetry.space_group_name_H-M   'P 1'
#
loop_
_entity.id
_entity.type
_entity.pdbx_description
1 polymer ?
#
loop_
_entity_poly.entity_id
_entity_poly.type
_entity_poly.pdbx_seq_one_letter_code
_entity_poly.pdbx_strand_id
1 'polypeptide(L)'
;DLEHSYPFDWRTKKPIVFRATDQWFVSIDKMRDEILKAVDEVTYYPSWGKVRLRNMLKDRGDWVISRQRVWGVPLPIFYAEDGTPIMTEETINHVSNLFREYGSNVWFDREAKDLLPAGFTSEHSPNGKFTKETDIMDVWFDSGSSHQGVLAERDYLTYPADMYLEGSDQYRGWFNSSLITSVVVSGHAPYK
;
A
#
# COMPACT_ATOMS: atom_id res chain seq x y z
N ASP A 1 31.70 -25.97 -8.48
CA ASP A 1 30.86 -25.24 -9.45
C ASP A 1 29.40 -25.64 -9.24
N LEU A 2 28.51 -24.65 -9.24
CA LEU A 2 27.07 -24.84 -9.13
C LEU A 2 26.42 -24.42 -10.45
N GLU A 3 25.75 -25.32 -11.12
CA GLU A 3 24.94 -25.01 -12.29
C GLU A 3 23.47 -24.83 -11.88
N HIS A 4 22.89 -23.67 -12.17
CA HIS A 4 21.51 -23.36 -11.86
C HIS A 4 20.91 -22.36 -12.85
N SER A 5 19.58 -22.31 -12.93
CA SER A 5 18.88 -21.28 -13.70
C SER A 5 19.04 -19.91 -13.02
N TYR A 6 19.40 -18.90 -13.81
CA TYR A 6 19.53 -17.52 -13.34
C TYR A 6 18.43 -16.63 -13.95
N PRO A 7 17.78 -15.75 -13.16
CA PRO A 7 16.72 -14.89 -13.67
C PRO A 7 17.28 -13.77 -14.56
N PHE A 8 16.58 -13.54 -15.68
CA PHE A 8 16.87 -12.48 -16.65
C PHE A 8 15.70 -11.52 -16.74
N ASP A 9 16.01 -10.23 -16.92
CA ASP A 9 14.97 -9.25 -17.23
C ASP A 9 14.30 -9.60 -18.58
N TRP A 10 12.98 -9.67 -18.58
CA TRP A 10 12.24 -10.15 -19.74
C TRP A 10 12.28 -9.17 -20.94
N ARG A 11 12.53 -7.87 -20.69
CA ARG A 11 12.65 -6.85 -21.72
C ARG A 11 14.05 -6.79 -22.30
N THR A 12 15.05 -6.60 -21.47
CA THR A 12 16.43 -6.40 -21.89
C THR A 12 17.16 -7.70 -22.18
N LYS A 13 16.63 -8.84 -21.74
CA LYS A 13 17.28 -10.17 -21.83
C LYS A 13 18.66 -10.23 -21.17
N LYS A 14 18.90 -9.35 -20.20
CA LYS A 14 20.13 -9.33 -19.40
C LYS A 14 19.91 -9.95 -18.03
N PRO A 15 20.95 -10.52 -17.39
CA PRO A 15 20.84 -11.01 -16.02
C PRO A 15 20.44 -9.88 -15.09
N ILE A 16 19.53 -10.16 -14.14
CA ILE A 16 19.17 -9.21 -13.10
C ILE A 16 20.23 -9.16 -12.01
N VAL A 17 20.23 -8.07 -11.24
CA VAL A 17 21.10 -7.89 -10.08
C VAL A 17 20.22 -7.83 -8.83
N PHE A 18 20.58 -8.63 -7.82
CA PHE A 18 19.99 -8.54 -6.49
C PHE A 18 20.65 -7.38 -5.74
N ARG A 19 19.83 -6.45 -5.25
CA ARG A 19 20.27 -5.26 -4.54
C ARG A 19 19.45 -5.08 -3.28
N ALA A 20 20.10 -4.92 -2.14
CA ALA A 20 19.46 -4.45 -0.92
C ALA A 20 19.29 -2.92 -0.99
N THR A 21 18.12 -2.44 -0.65
CA THR A 21 17.76 -1.02 -0.59
C THR A 21 16.84 -0.79 0.60
N ASP A 22 16.86 0.43 1.15
CA ASP A 22 15.90 0.82 2.16
C ASP A 22 14.50 0.84 1.53
N GLN A 23 13.51 0.30 2.25
CA GLN A 23 12.15 0.17 1.78
C GLN A 23 11.16 0.45 2.92
N TRP A 24 9.97 0.90 2.55
CA TRP A 24 8.85 0.98 3.47
C TRP A 24 8.07 -0.33 3.46
N PHE A 25 7.72 -0.80 4.66
CA PHE A 25 6.99 -2.04 4.87
C PHE A 25 5.72 -1.81 5.67
N VAL A 26 4.66 -2.48 5.26
CA VAL A 26 3.46 -2.68 6.11
C VAL A 26 3.66 -4.00 6.86
N SER A 27 3.67 -3.94 8.18
CA SER A 27 3.82 -5.13 9.01
C SER A 27 2.55 -5.96 9.01
N ILE A 28 2.63 -7.13 8.38
CA ILE A 28 1.54 -8.10 8.35
C ILE A 28 1.45 -8.89 9.66
N ASP A 29 2.58 -9.14 10.30
CA ASP A 29 2.64 -9.94 11.53
C ASP A 29 1.77 -9.35 12.66
N LYS A 30 1.72 -8.02 12.76
CA LYS A 30 0.92 -7.32 13.79
C LYS A 30 -0.59 -7.49 13.62
N MET A 31 -1.04 -7.84 12.41
CA MET A 31 -2.46 -7.92 12.04
C MET A 31 -2.87 -9.29 11.49
N ARG A 32 -1.98 -10.26 11.56
CA ARG A 32 -2.18 -11.58 10.97
C ARG A 32 -3.44 -12.27 11.47
N ASP A 33 -3.70 -12.21 12.76
CA ASP A 33 -4.86 -12.87 13.37
C ASP A 33 -6.17 -12.25 12.91
N GLU A 34 -6.24 -10.92 12.84
CA GLU A 34 -7.41 -10.18 12.32
C GLU A 34 -7.62 -10.46 10.82
N ILE A 35 -6.55 -10.50 10.04
CA ILE A 35 -6.61 -10.83 8.61
C ILE A 35 -7.12 -12.26 8.42
N LEU A 36 -6.60 -13.24 9.16
CA LEU A 36 -7.05 -14.63 9.05
C LEU A 36 -8.49 -14.82 9.54
N LYS A 37 -8.91 -14.08 10.57
CA LYS A 37 -10.31 -14.05 11.01
C LYS A 37 -11.21 -13.52 9.90
N ALA A 38 -10.86 -12.42 9.26
CA ALA A 38 -11.63 -11.87 8.14
C ALA A 38 -11.73 -12.86 6.96
N VAL A 39 -10.66 -13.62 6.65
CA VAL A 39 -10.73 -14.72 5.66
C VAL A 39 -11.76 -15.74 6.05
N ASP A 40 -11.85 -16.10 7.32
CA ASP A 40 -12.75 -17.15 7.80
C ASP A 40 -14.23 -16.74 7.77
N GLU A 41 -14.52 -15.45 7.79
CA GLU A 41 -15.87 -14.85 7.75
C GLU A 41 -16.45 -14.72 6.32
N VAL A 42 -15.61 -14.80 5.28
CA VAL A 42 -16.03 -14.67 3.88
C VAL A 42 -16.56 -15.99 3.31
N THR A 43 -17.55 -15.89 2.42
CA THR A 43 -18.09 -17.00 1.66
C THR A 43 -17.36 -17.18 0.34
N TYR A 44 -16.94 -18.40 0.00
CA TYR A 44 -16.12 -18.68 -1.18
C TYR A 44 -16.82 -19.57 -2.19
N TYR A 45 -16.76 -19.15 -3.46
CA TYR A 45 -17.19 -19.95 -4.61
C TYR A 45 -16.05 -20.02 -5.63
N PRO A 46 -15.42 -21.18 -5.85
CA PRO A 46 -15.62 -22.47 -5.14
C PRO A 46 -15.01 -22.45 -3.71
N SER A 47 -15.50 -23.33 -2.86
CA SER A 47 -15.15 -23.37 -1.42
C SER A 47 -13.65 -23.58 -1.13
N TRP A 48 -12.90 -24.23 -2.02
CA TRP A 48 -11.44 -24.40 -1.88
C TRP A 48 -10.68 -23.07 -1.90
N GLY A 49 -11.28 -21.99 -2.39
CA GLY A 49 -10.71 -20.64 -2.39
C GLY A 49 -10.35 -20.16 -1.00
N LYS A 50 -11.15 -20.49 0.01
CA LYS A 50 -10.89 -20.18 1.42
C LYS A 50 -9.53 -20.71 1.88
N VAL A 51 -9.28 -22.00 1.67
CA VAL A 51 -8.04 -22.66 2.07
C VAL A 51 -6.84 -22.04 1.36
N ARG A 52 -7.01 -21.73 0.07
CA ARG A 52 -5.95 -21.12 -0.73
C ARG A 52 -5.58 -19.71 -0.24
N LEU A 53 -6.55 -18.83 -0.04
CA LEU A 53 -6.30 -17.47 0.47
C LEU A 53 -5.72 -17.52 1.88
N ARG A 54 -6.29 -18.36 2.75
CA ARG A 54 -5.84 -18.51 4.13
C ARG A 54 -4.37 -18.95 4.22
N ASN A 55 -3.97 -19.95 3.43
CA ASN A 55 -2.58 -20.41 3.43
C ASN A 55 -1.62 -19.35 2.87
N MET A 56 -2.01 -18.59 1.87
CA MET A 56 -1.20 -17.50 1.32
C MET A 56 -0.98 -16.38 2.34
N LEU A 57 -1.97 -16.07 3.17
CA LEU A 57 -1.87 -15.02 4.18
C LEU A 57 -1.22 -15.49 5.47
N LYS A 58 -1.40 -16.75 5.84
CA LYS A 58 -0.80 -17.34 7.04
C LYS A 58 0.74 -17.22 7.03
N ASP A 59 1.34 -17.51 5.89
CA ASP A 59 2.79 -17.53 5.72
C ASP A 59 3.34 -16.28 5.02
N ARG A 60 2.50 -15.23 4.86
CA ARG A 60 2.88 -13.98 4.21
C ARG A 60 3.84 -13.20 5.11
N GLY A 61 4.98 -12.79 4.56
CA GLY A 61 5.84 -11.79 5.19
C GLY A 61 5.29 -10.37 5.08
N ASP A 62 6.00 -9.41 5.66
CA ASP A 62 5.65 -8.00 5.57
C ASP A 62 5.57 -7.54 4.11
N TRP A 63 4.68 -6.60 3.87
CA TRP A 63 4.42 -6.09 2.53
C TRP A 63 5.33 -4.90 2.23
N VAL A 64 6.29 -5.07 1.30
CA VAL A 64 7.06 -3.95 0.76
C VAL A 64 6.11 -3.05 -0.01
N ILE A 65 5.82 -1.86 0.53
CA ILE A 65 4.84 -0.94 -0.04
C ILE A 65 5.46 0.11 -0.96
N SER A 66 6.75 0.41 -0.79
CA SER A 66 7.47 1.41 -1.60
C SER A 66 7.97 0.84 -2.93
N ARG A 67 7.94 1.66 -3.97
CA ARG A 67 8.43 1.33 -5.32
C ARG A 67 9.22 2.49 -5.90
N GLN A 68 10.38 2.20 -6.47
CA GLN A 68 11.24 3.15 -7.19
C GLN A 68 10.75 3.26 -8.63
N ARG A 69 9.61 3.94 -8.82
CA ARG A 69 8.95 4.19 -10.11
C ARG A 69 8.49 5.63 -10.18
N VAL A 70 8.28 6.13 -11.39
CA VAL A 70 7.83 7.51 -11.65
C VAL A 70 6.31 7.62 -11.69
N TRP A 71 5.63 6.57 -12.16
CA TRP A 71 4.17 6.54 -12.29
C TRP A 71 3.52 5.78 -11.14
N GLY A 72 2.72 6.47 -10.34
CA GLY A 72 1.93 5.89 -9.23
C GLY A 72 1.56 6.91 -8.17
N VAL A 73 0.86 6.47 -7.14
CA VAL A 73 0.50 7.31 -5.98
C VAL A 73 1.72 7.47 -5.09
N PRO A 74 2.13 8.70 -4.75
CA PRO A 74 3.30 8.92 -3.90
C PRO A 74 3.06 8.46 -2.46
N LEU A 75 4.13 8.08 -1.78
CA LEU A 75 4.13 7.87 -0.33
C LEU A 75 4.18 9.23 0.39
N PRO A 76 3.16 9.61 1.19
CA PRO A 76 3.09 10.93 1.81
C PRO A 76 3.97 11.03 3.07
N ILE A 77 5.26 10.79 2.93
CA ILE A 77 6.23 10.76 4.01
C ILE A 77 7.22 11.91 3.81
N PHE A 78 7.47 12.66 4.87
CA PHE A 78 8.51 13.69 4.90
C PHE A 78 9.68 13.22 5.75
N TYR A 79 10.81 13.87 5.59
CA TYR A 79 12.00 13.64 6.40
C TYR A 79 12.49 14.95 7.00
N ALA A 80 12.82 14.89 8.28
CA ALA A 80 13.49 15.96 8.99
C ALA A 80 14.97 16.10 8.56
N GLU A 81 15.65 17.13 9.05
CA GLU A 81 17.06 17.41 8.72
C GLU A 81 18.01 16.29 9.16
N ASP A 82 17.68 15.60 10.25
CA ASP A 82 18.46 14.46 10.75
C ASP A 82 18.09 13.11 10.10
N GLY A 83 17.18 13.12 9.11
CA GLY A 83 16.68 11.94 8.42
C GLY A 83 15.51 11.23 9.12
N THR A 84 15.03 11.75 10.24
CA THR A 84 13.85 11.18 10.94
C THR A 84 12.61 11.28 10.04
N PRO A 85 11.90 10.16 9.80
CA PRO A 85 10.68 10.19 9.00
C PRO A 85 9.53 10.85 9.76
N ILE A 86 8.77 11.65 9.05
CA ILE A 86 7.57 12.36 9.54
C ILE A 86 6.37 11.83 8.79
N MET A 87 5.51 11.11 9.52
CA MET A 87 4.27 10.51 9.05
C MET A 87 3.26 10.57 10.19
N THR A 88 2.71 11.74 10.43
CA THR A 88 1.72 11.98 11.49
C THR A 88 0.33 12.06 10.88
N GLU A 89 -0.69 11.88 11.71
CA GLU A 89 -2.08 12.06 11.28
C GLU A 89 -2.31 13.46 10.68
N GLU A 90 -1.71 14.49 11.27
CA GLU A 90 -1.80 15.87 10.77
C GLU A 90 -1.22 16.00 9.36
N THR A 91 0.01 15.51 9.15
CA THR A 91 0.67 15.62 7.84
C THR A 91 -0.02 14.79 6.76
N ILE A 92 -0.49 13.58 7.10
CA ILE A 92 -1.22 12.71 6.16
C ILE A 92 -2.56 13.34 5.77
N ASN A 93 -3.33 13.83 6.73
CA ASN A 93 -4.62 14.47 6.46
C ASN A 93 -4.45 15.74 5.62
N HIS A 94 -3.42 16.54 5.89
CA HIS A 94 -3.11 17.72 5.10
C HIS A 94 -2.80 17.37 3.64
N VAL A 95 -1.92 16.39 3.41
CA VAL A 95 -1.57 15.91 2.06
C VAL A 95 -2.78 15.29 1.36
N SER A 96 -3.62 14.54 2.08
CA SER A 96 -4.86 13.98 1.54
C SER A 96 -5.81 15.08 1.03
N ASN A 97 -5.92 16.19 1.75
CA ASN A 97 -6.73 17.33 1.31
C ASN A 97 -6.12 18.02 0.08
N LEU A 98 -4.80 18.17 0.02
CA LEU A 98 -4.12 18.66 -1.18
C LEU A 98 -4.37 17.76 -2.39
N PHE A 99 -4.36 16.44 -2.20
CA PHE A 99 -4.63 15.49 -3.29
C PHE A 99 -6.09 15.54 -3.76
N ARG A 100 -7.05 15.81 -2.86
CA ARG A 100 -8.47 16.02 -3.24
C ARG A 100 -8.65 17.28 -4.06
N GLU A 101 -7.92 18.33 -3.76
CA GLU A 101 -8.04 19.64 -4.43
C GLU A 101 -7.26 19.70 -5.74
N TYR A 102 -6.02 19.21 -5.75
CA TYR A 102 -5.07 19.39 -6.86
C TYR A 102 -4.70 18.09 -7.59
N GLY A 103 -5.13 16.93 -7.10
CA GLY A 103 -4.65 15.63 -7.55
C GLY A 103 -3.28 15.25 -6.99
N SER A 104 -2.89 13.98 -7.11
CA SER A 104 -1.64 13.47 -6.52
C SER A 104 -0.37 14.03 -7.15
N ASN A 105 -0.45 14.62 -8.36
CA ASN A 105 0.69 15.26 -9.01
C ASN A 105 1.27 16.42 -8.21
N VAL A 106 0.46 17.08 -7.36
CA VAL A 106 0.92 18.16 -6.48
C VAL A 106 2.11 17.74 -5.61
N TRP A 107 2.24 16.44 -5.30
CA TRP A 107 3.37 15.90 -4.56
C TRP A 107 4.69 16.07 -5.31
N PHE A 108 4.68 15.91 -6.63
CA PHE A 108 5.87 16.02 -7.47
C PHE A 108 6.16 17.48 -7.86
N ASP A 109 5.12 18.29 -7.97
CA ASP A 109 5.21 19.67 -8.46
C ASP A 109 5.64 20.68 -7.38
N ARG A 110 5.45 20.36 -6.09
CA ARG A 110 5.75 21.30 -4.98
C ARG A 110 6.91 20.79 -4.12
N GLU A 111 7.59 21.71 -3.47
CA GLU A 111 8.61 21.41 -2.47
C GLU A 111 7.98 20.89 -1.17
N ALA A 112 8.77 20.16 -0.34
CA ALA A 112 8.28 19.58 0.92
C ALA A 112 7.63 20.64 1.85
N LYS A 113 8.22 21.83 1.95
CA LYS A 113 7.71 22.95 2.79
C LYS A 113 6.31 23.42 2.36
N ASP A 114 5.98 23.31 1.07
CA ASP A 114 4.69 23.76 0.50
C ASP A 114 3.61 22.65 0.58
N LEU A 115 4.02 21.45 0.97
CA LEU A 115 3.16 20.30 1.17
C LEU A 115 2.91 19.99 2.65
N LEU A 116 3.64 20.62 3.55
CA LEU A 116 3.43 20.54 4.99
C LEU A 116 2.37 21.56 5.46
N PRO A 117 1.70 21.30 6.58
CA PRO A 117 0.80 22.28 7.20
C PRO A 117 1.52 23.62 7.45
N ALA A 118 0.79 24.73 7.31
CA ALA A 118 1.36 26.04 7.55
C ALA A 118 1.90 26.15 9.00
N GLY A 119 3.16 26.57 9.12
CA GLY A 119 3.83 26.68 10.41
C GLY A 119 4.26 25.36 11.04
N PHE A 120 4.26 24.26 10.28
CA PHE A 120 4.73 22.96 10.77
C PHE A 120 6.19 23.05 11.25
N THR A 121 6.45 22.50 12.43
CA THR A 121 7.79 22.45 13.05
C THR A 121 8.07 21.04 13.57
N SER A 122 9.34 20.71 13.67
CA SER A 122 9.80 19.45 14.29
C SER A 122 11.09 19.72 15.05
N GLU A 123 11.25 19.08 16.21
CA GLU A 123 12.51 19.11 16.97
C GLU A 123 13.68 18.51 16.18
N HIS A 124 13.38 17.61 15.23
CA HIS A 124 14.34 16.99 14.32
C HIS A 124 14.73 17.89 13.13
N SER A 125 14.10 19.06 13.00
CA SER A 125 14.38 20.06 11.96
C SER A 125 14.52 21.46 12.56
N PRO A 126 15.59 21.73 13.32
CA PRO A 126 15.75 22.98 14.04
C PRO A 126 15.87 24.21 13.12
N ASN A 127 16.25 24.02 11.85
CA ASN A 127 16.32 25.09 10.84
C ASN A 127 15.09 25.11 9.91
N GLY A 128 14.06 24.29 10.19
CA GLY A 128 12.84 24.23 9.40
C GLY A 128 13.00 23.65 7.99
N LYS A 129 14.04 22.83 7.78
CA LYS A 129 14.26 22.17 6.50
C LYS A 129 13.65 20.77 6.50
N PHE A 130 12.93 20.46 5.44
CA PHE A 130 12.27 19.18 5.24
C PHE A 130 12.51 18.69 3.81
N THR A 131 12.60 17.38 3.67
CA THR A 131 12.56 16.70 2.37
C THR A 131 11.34 15.79 2.32
N LYS A 132 11.03 15.23 1.16
CA LYS A 132 9.88 14.34 0.98
C LYS A 132 10.33 13.04 0.33
N GLU A 133 9.54 11.98 0.53
CA GLU A 133 9.75 10.70 -0.12
C GLU A 133 9.57 10.83 -1.64
N THR A 134 10.39 10.12 -2.38
CA THR A 134 10.34 10.06 -3.85
C THR A 134 9.76 8.75 -4.38
N ASP A 135 9.68 7.74 -3.53
CA ASP A 135 9.06 6.46 -3.86
C ASP A 135 7.54 6.60 -3.99
N ILE A 136 6.96 5.74 -4.80
CA ILE A 136 5.51 5.60 -4.94
C ILE A 136 5.01 4.36 -4.22
N MET A 137 3.71 4.29 -3.98
CA MET A 137 3.07 3.09 -3.43
C MET A 137 3.09 1.94 -4.44
N ASP A 138 3.10 0.71 -3.93
CA ASP A 138 2.83 -0.47 -4.71
C ASP A 138 1.44 -0.36 -5.36
N VAL A 139 1.34 -0.60 -6.66
CA VAL A 139 0.07 -0.58 -7.41
C VAL A 139 -0.99 -1.52 -6.82
N TRP A 140 -0.57 -2.55 -6.10
CA TRP A 140 -1.50 -3.43 -5.37
C TRP A 140 -2.12 -2.75 -4.15
N PHE A 141 -1.51 -1.71 -3.61
CA PHE A 141 -2.15 -0.85 -2.61
C PHE A 141 -3.25 0.00 -3.27
N ASP A 142 -2.96 0.60 -4.41
CA ASP A 142 -3.93 1.42 -5.14
C ASP A 142 -5.17 0.58 -5.52
N SER A 143 -4.96 -0.57 -6.16
CA SER A 143 -6.05 -1.48 -6.53
C SER A 143 -6.74 -2.11 -5.31
N GLY A 144 -5.98 -2.43 -4.26
CA GLY A 144 -6.51 -2.95 -3.00
C GLY A 144 -7.42 -1.96 -2.27
N SER A 145 -7.20 -0.66 -2.45
CA SER A 145 -8.00 0.42 -1.82
C SER A 145 -9.26 0.79 -2.62
N SER A 146 -9.54 0.14 -3.75
CA SER A 146 -10.70 0.44 -4.61
C SER A 146 -12.04 0.32 -3.89
N HIS A 147 -12.16 -0.57 -2.91
CA HIS A 147 -13.36 -0.69 -2.08
C HIS A 147 -13.68 0.61 -1.31
N GLN A 148 -12.67 1.34 -0.83
CA GLN A 148 -12.87 2.65 -0.20
C GLN A 148 -13.22 3.72 -1.23
N GLY A 149 -12.41 3.87 -2.28
CA GLY A 149 -12.61 4.91 -3.29
C GLY A 149 -13.82 4.71 -4.20
N VAL A 150 -14.42 3.53 -4.22
CA VAL A 150 -15.57 3.22 -5.08
C VAL A 150 -16.81 2.84 -4.29
N LEU A 151 -16.73 1.78 -3.47
CA LEU A 151 -17.92 1.24 -2.81
C LEU A 151 -18.37 2.10 -1.63
N ALA A 152 -17.43 2.51 -0.77
CA ALA A 152 -17.73 3.31 0.42
C ALA A 152 -18.11 4.76 0.09
N GLU A 153 -17.65 5.30 -1.05
CA GLU A 153 -17.90 6.70 -1.45
C GLU A 153 -19.21 6.90 -2.25
N ARG A 154 -19.95 5.84 -2.57
CA ARG A 154 -21.14 5.95 -3.44
C ARG A 154 -22.38 5.35 -2.79
N ASP A 155 -23.35 6.18 -2.50
CA ASP A 155 -24.60 5.79 -1.82
C ASP A 155 -25.43 4.73 -2.55
N TYR A 156 -25.23 4.58 -3.87
CA TYR A 156 -25.91 3.58 -4.69
C TYR A 156 -25.19 2.24 -4.79
N LEU A 157 -24.03 2.11 -4.14
CA LEU A 157 -23.26 0.87 -4.07
C LEU A 157 -23.29 0.28 -2.65
N THR A 158 -23.09 -1.03 -2.55
CA THR A 158 -23.05 -1.73 -1.26
C THR A 158 -21.61 -1.96 -0.81
N TYR A 159 -21.34 -1.63 0.45
CA TYR A 159 -20.07 -1.94 1.11
C TYR A 159 -20.31 -2.62 2.47
N PRO A 160 -19.67 -3.77 2.77
CA PRO A 160 -18.85 -4.61 1.88
C PRO A 160 -19.59 -5.13 0.65
N ALA A 161 -18.85 -5.41 -0.43
CA ALA A 161 -19.41 -5.93 -1.68
C ALA A 161 -20.11 -7.27 -1.48
N ASP A 162 -21.26 -7.47 -2.16
CA ASP A 162 -21.98 -8.74 -2.13
C ASP A 162 -21.22 -9.81 -2.90
N MET A 163 -20.45 -9.42 -3.93
CA MET A 163 -19.64 -10.33 -4.75
C MET A 163 -18.35 -9.63 -5.21
N TYR A 164 -17.24 -10.35 -5.07
CA TYR A 164 -15.93 -10.00 -5.62
C TYR A 164 -15.51 -11.10 -6.58
N LEU A 165 -15.54 -10.84 -7.89
CA LEU A 165 -15.41 -11.85 -8.93
C LEU A 165 -14.14 -11.68 -9.73
N GLU A 166 -13.23 -12.67 -9.62
CA GLU A 166 -11.99 -12.74 -10.37
C GLU A 166 -11.51 -14.19 -10.54
N GLY A 167 -10.44 -14.36 -11.31
CA GLY A 167 -9.73 -15.63 -11.44
C GLY A 167 -8.94 -16.03 -10.18
N SER A 168 -8.61 -17.29 -10.08
CA SER A 168 -7.92 -17.86 -8.91
C SER A 168 -6.47 -17.36 -8.71
N ASP A 169 -5.87 -16.71 -9.69
CA ASP A 169 -4.58 -16.03 -9.59
C ASP A 169 -4.66 -14.81 -8.67
N GLN A 170 -5.85 -14.21 -8.49
CA GLN A 170 -6.08 -13.04 -7.66
C GLN A 170 -6.05 -13.33 -6.15
N TYR A 171 -5.98 -14.57 -5.72
CA TYR A 171 -5.63 -14.89 -4.33
C TYR A 171 -4.23 -14.39 -3.94
N ARG A 172 -3.36 -14.18 -4.93
CA ARG A 172 -2.05 -13.54 -4.76
C ARG A 172 -2.03 -12.07 -5.25
N GLY A 173 -3.12 -11.55 -5.72
CA GLY A 173 -3.28 -10.20 -6.25
C GLY A 173 -4.37 -9.42 -5.53
N TRP A 174 -5.42 -9.04 -6.25
CA TRP A 174 -6.47 -8.13 -5.78
C TRP A 174 -7.26 -8.65 -4.59
N PHE A 175 -7.61 -9.93 -4.51
CA PHE A 175 -8.28 -10.49 -3.33
C PHE A 175 -7.46 -10.31 -2.06
N ASN A 176 -6.16 -10.51 -2.15
CA ASN A 176 -5.22 -10.41 -1.04
C ASN A 176 -5.00 -8.94 -0.62
N SER A 177 -4.68 -8.07 -1.57
CA SER A 177 -4.42 -6.64 -1.28
C SER A 177 -5.67 -5.93 -0.75
N SER A 178 -6.85 -6.19 -1.33
CA SER A 178 -8.13 -5.63 -0.88
C SER A 178 -8.47 -6.08 0.54
N LEU A 179 -8.25 -7.35 0.86
CA LEU A 179 -8.51 -7.86 2.21
C LEU A 179 -7.61 -7.16 3.23
N ILE A 180 -6.30 -7.09 2.96
CA ILE A 180 -5.35 -6.47 3.89
C ILE A 180 -5.70 -5.00 4.12
N THR A 181 -5.89 -4.21 3.05
CA THR A 181 -6.21 -2.79 3.17
C THR A 181 -7.54 -2.56 3.90
N SER A 182 -8.55 -3.39 3.65
CA SER A 182 -9.85 -3.28 4.32
C SER A 182 -9.76 -3.65 5.81
N VAL A 183 -9.06 -4.71 6.16
CA VAL A 183 -8.89 -5.11 7.56
C VAL A 183 -8.15 -4.03 8.35
N VAL A 184 -7.09 -3.44 7.75
CA VAL A 184 -6.33 -2.35 8.39
C VAL A 184 -7.22 -1.13 8.68
N VAL A 185 -8.09 -0.75 7.75
CA VAL A 185 -8.89 0.49 7.85
C VAL A 185 -10.21 0.26 8.56
N SER A 186 -10.87 -0.87 8.32
CA SER A 186 -12.27 -1.11 8.70
C SER A 186 -12.45 -2.31 9.65
N GLY A 187 -11.43 -3.13 9.86
CA GLY A 187 -11.49 -4.31 10.72
C GLY A 187 -12.23 -5.51 10.13
N HIS A 188 -12.62 -5.47 8.85
CA HIS A 188 -13.37 -6.55 8.19
C HIS A 188 -12.97 -6.68 6.70
N ALA A 189 -13.39 -7.79 6.07
CA ALA A 189 -13.20 -7.98 4.63
C ALA A 189 -14.03 -6.97 3.81
N PRO A 190 -13.57 -6.58 2.60
CA PRO A 190 -14.32 -5.67 1.73
C PRO A 190 -15.43 -6.34 0.93
N TYR A 191 -15.61 -7.65 1.12
CA TYR A 191 -16.60 -8.53 0.47
C TYR A 191 -17.14 -9.57 1.46
N LYS A 192 -18.34 -10.10 1.16
CA LYS A 192 -19.07 -11.04 2.03
C LYS A 192 -18.72 -12.51 1.85
#